data_79ddcf2d482a205cb9025bbdecc13e74
#
_entry.id   79ddcf2d482a205cb9025bbdecc13e74
#
_cell.length_a   1.000
_cell.length_b   1.000
_cell.length_c   1.000
_cell.angle_alpha   90.00
_cell.angle_beta   90.00
_cell.angle_gamma   90.00
#
_symmetry.space_group_name_H-M   'P 1'
#
loop_
_entity.id
_entity.type
_entity.pdbx_description
1 polymer ?
#
loop_
_entity_poly.entity_id
_entity_poly.type
_entity_poly.pdbx_seq_one_letter_code
_entity_poly.pdbx_strand_id
1 'polypeptide(L)'
;MGLLALLWGSTFLWIELALRALSPLQVTVARCLLGAGTLLVLCLVTRRRLPRGRAVWGHVFVAAFWCNALPFALFSLGQRTVGSGLAGVLNATTPLWSMLLGLALGTERGLRPVRAGGLLLGFAGVVVIFAPWQGAGQAGWGALAIVAAAASYAVGFAYMGRHLVGRGHATLSLSSAQLLAATVLTGLSLPLGGRPPAHNAPAGLIAVVILGIFATGITFHLTYRIIAAEGATNAATVGYLLPVVSLVLGFVVLDEPFSPRAAAGMVIVLVGVGMTRRRSPGDAGPPAPPVDAPAEAPTRSGSEEHPGQIVR
;
A
#
# COMPACT_ATOMS: atom_id res chain seq x y z
N MET A 1 6.60 -6.96 6.68
CA MET A 1 6.46 -5.52 6.89
C MET A 1 7.75 -4.74 6.67
N GLY A 2 8.91 -5.13 7.26
CA GLY A 2 10.18 -4.40 7.10
C GLY A 2 10.59 -4.20 5.64
N LEU A 3 10.54 -5.26 4.81
CA LEU A 3 10.84 -5.15 3.38
C LEU A 3 9.89 -4.17 2.65
N LEU A 4 8.60 -4.21 2.96
CA LEU A 4 7.64 -3.27 2.37
C LEU A 4 7.96 -1.82 2.80
N ALA A 5 8.29 -1.59 4.07
CA ALA A 5 8.68 -0.28 4.56
C ALA A 5 9.94 0.25 3.87
N LEU A 6 10.95 -0.61 3.68
CA LEU A 6 12.20 -0.26 2.98
C LEU A 6 11.93 0.14 1.52
N LEU A 7 11.21 -0.70 0.79
CA LEU A 7 10.90 -0.44 -0.62
C LEU A 7 9.99 0.78 -0.80
N TRP A 8 9.00 0.94 0.05
CA TRP A 8 8.09 2.08 0.01
C TRP A 8 8.75 3.37 0.51
N GLY A 9 9.57 3.29 1.55
CA GLY A 9 10.28 4.44 2.10
C GLY A 9 11.27 5.07 1.11
N SER A 10 11.84 4.28 0.22
CA SER A 10 12.71 4.77 -0.85
C SER A 10 11.94 5.39 -2.04
N THR A 11 10.62 5.22 -2.12
CA THR A 11 9.79 5.64 -3.27
C THR A 11 9.96 7.12 -3.61
N PHE A 12 9.96 7.99 -2.60
CA PHE A 12 10.00 9.44 -2.81
C PHE A 12 11.32 9.90 -3.42
N LEU A 13 12.44 9.28 -3.03
CA LEU A 13 13.74 9.49 -3.66
C LEU A 13 13.72 9.11 -5.15
N TRP A 14 13.17 7.93 -5.45
CA TRP A 14 13.10 7.46 -6.84
C TRP A 14 12.15 8.30 -7.71
N ILE A 15 11.04 8.82 -7.13
CA ILE A 15 10.16 9.76 -7.85
C ILE A 15 10.92 11.05 -8.16
N GLU A 16 11.61 11.64 -7.18
CA GLU A 16 12.37 12.87 -7.37
C GLU A 16 13.43 12.73 -8.46
N LEU A 17 14.20 11.63 -8.44
CA LEU A 17 15.18 11.35 -9.49
C LEU A 17 14.54 11.11 -10.86
N ALA A 18 13.42 10.38 -10.91
CA ALA A 18 12.70 10.11 -12.16
C ALA A 18 12.13 11.39 -12.80
N LEU A 19 11.67 12.33 -11.98
CA LEU A 19 11.15 13.63 -12.45
C LEU A 19 12.21 14.50 -13.15
N ARG A 20 13.50 14.19 -12.99
CA ARG A 20 14.58 14.84 -13.74
C ARG A 20 14.63 14.42 -15.21
N ALA A 21 14.07 13.25 -15.56
CA ALA A 21 14.07 12.71 -16.92
C ALA A 21 12.68 12.63 -17.57
N LEU A 22 11.63 12.53 -16.76
CA LEU A 22 10.26 12.27 -17.20
C LEU A 22 9.27 13.28 -16.60
N SER A 23 8.17 13.54 -17.31
CA SER A 23 7.06 14.31 -16.73
C SER A 23 6.32 13.51 -15.65
N PRO A 24 5.59 14.15 -14.72
CA PRO A 24 4.88 13.46 -13.63
C PRO A 24 3.98 12.32 -14.09
N LEU A 25 3.23 12.55 -15.18
CA LEU A 25 2.34 11.50 -15.71
C LEU A 25 3.12 10.39 -16.41
N GLN A 26 4.25 10.70 -17.07
CA GLN A 26 5.13 9.68 -17.63
C GLN A 26 5.75 8.81 -16.53
N VAL A 27 6.21 9.40 -15.41
CA VAL A 27 6.68 8.64 -14.23
C VAL A 27 5.56 7.72 -13.72
N THR A 28 4.33 8.24 -13.64
CA THR A 28 3.17 7.49 -13.16
C THR A 28 2.84 6.29 -14.06
N VAL A 29 2.84 6.48 -15.37
CA VAL A 29 2.57 5.39 -16.33
C VAL A 29 3.72 4.39 -16.34
N ALA A 30 4.95 4.86 -16.43
CA ALA A 30 6.14 4.01 -16.50
C ALA A 30 6.26 3.10 -15.28
N ARG A 31 6.02 3.62 -14.05
CA ARG A 31 6.05 2.80 -12.84
C ARG A 31 4.95 1.75 -12.81
N CYS A 32 3.73 2.08 -13.28
CA CYS A 32 2.63 1.11 -13.38
C CYS A 32 2.95 0.02 -14.40
N LEU A 33 3.44 0.40 -15.58
CA LEU A 33 3.80 -0.53 -16.66
C LEU A 33 4.90 -1.50 -16.24
N LEU A 34 5.99 -1.00 -15.66
CA LEU A 34 7.10 -1.81 -15.18
C LEU A 34 6.68 -2.71 -14.01
N GLY A 35 5.87 -2.19 -13.08
CA GLY A 35 5.32 -2.99 -11.99
C GLY A 35 4.37 -4.08 -12.48
N ALA A 36 3.49 -3.77 -13.42
CA ALA A 36 2.61 -4.75 -14.06
C ALA A 36 3.40 -5.84 -14.78
N GLY A 37 4.41 -5.44 -15.58
CA GLY A 37 5.30 -6.36 -16.28
C GLY A 37 6.01 -7.32 -15.32
N THR A 38 6.56 -6.78 -14.23
CA THR A 38 7.22 -7.58 -13.18
C THR A 38 6.28 -8.63 -12.60
N LEU A 39 5.07 -8.22 -12.19
CA LEU A 39 4.11 -9.15 -11.59
C LEU A 39 3.53 -10.13 -12.60
N LEU A 40 3.40 -9.76 -13.87
CA LEU A 40 3.01 -10.69 -14.93
C LEU A 40 4.07 -11.76 -15.16
N VAL A 41 5.36 -11.40 -15.20
CA VAL A 41 6.45 -12.36 -15.28
C VAL A 41 6.41 -13.32 -14.08
N LEU A 42 6.20 -12.80 -12.86
CA LEU A 42 6.04 -13.64 -11.68
C LEU A 42 4.81 -14.56 -11.78
N CYS A 43 3.69 -14.09 -12.33
CA CYS A 43 2.50 -14.92 -12.58
C CYS A 43 2.81 -16.04 -13.58
N LEU A 44 3.55 -15.76 -14.65
CA LEU A 44 3.95 -16.75 -15.66
C LEU A 44 4.87 -17.82 -15.04
N VAL A 45 5.92 -17.39 -14.33
CA VAL A 45 6.88 -18.30 -13.69
C VAL A 45 6.19 -19.17 -12.63
N THR A 46 5.29 -18.61 -11.83
CA THR A 46 4.56 -19.35 -10.79
C THR A 46 3.30 -20.03 -11.31
N ARG A 47 3.04 -19.99 -12.62
CA ARG A 47 1.86 -20.56 -13.30
C ARG A 47 0.53 -20.08 -12.69
N ARG A 48 0.51 -18.88 -12.11
CA ARG A 48 -0.72 -18.28 -11.58
C ARG A 48 -1.48 -17.56 -12.70
N ARG A 49 -2.79 -17.81 -12.76
CA ARG A 49 -3.65 -17.18 -13.77
C ARG A 49 -4.24 -15.88 -13.22
N LEU A 50 -4.42 -14.89 -14.09
CA LEU A 50 -5.15 -13.68 -13.75
C LEU A 50 -6.62 -14.00 -13.38
N PRO A 51 -7.26 -13.18 -12.54
CA PRO A 51 -8.65 -13.40 -12.15
C PRO A 51 -9.56 -13.37 -13.39
N ARG A 52 -10.59 -14.22 -13.39
CA ARG A 52 -11.57 -14.31 -14.47
C ARG A 52 -12.90 -13.75 -14.00
N GLY A 53 -13.64 -13.12 -14.91
CA GLY A 53 -14.96 -12.58 -14.64
C GLY A 53 -15.00 -11.04 -14.63
N ARG A 54 -16.05 -10.49 -15.27
CA ARG A 54 -16.22 -9.03 -15.42
C ARG A 54 -16.40 -8.32 -14.08
N ALA A 55 -17.08 -8.94 -13.12
CA ALA A 55 -17.30 -8.36 -11.80
C ALA A 55 -15.99 -8.14 -11.05
N VAL A 56 -15.07 -9.12 -11.05
CA VAL A 56 -13.77 -9.00 -10.39
C VAL A 56 -12.93 -7.89 -11.03
N TRP A 57 -12.93 -7.82 -12.36
CA TRP A 57 -12.22 -6.75 -13.07
C TRP A 57 -12.81 -5.37 -12.77
N GLY A 58 -14.13 -5.22 -12.61
CA GLY A 58 -14.73 -3.98 -12.15
C GLY A 58 -14.18 -3.54 -10.79
N HIS A 59 -14.11 -4.46 -9.82
CA HIS A 59 -13.50 -4.17 -8.52
C HIS A 59 -11.99 -3.88 -8.62
N VAL A 60 -11.28 -4.58 -9.51
CA VAL A 60 -9.85 -4.33 -9.77
C VAL A 60 -9.62 -2.92 -10.33
N PHE A 61 -10.44 -2.45 -11.27
CA PHE A 61 -10.35 -1.08 -11.81
C PHE A 61 -10.60 -0.01 -10.74
N VAL A 62 -11.60 -0.20 -9.88
CA VAL A 62 -11.87 0.71 -8.76
C VAL A 62 -10.68 0.73 -7.78
N ALA A 63 -10.13 -0.43 -7.43
CA ALA A 63 -8.96 -0.51 -6.58
C ALA A 63 -7.73 0.14 -7.25
N ALA A 64 -7.52 -0.09 -8.56
CA ALA A 64 -6.44 0.52 -9.33
C ALA A 64 -6.55 2.04 -9.39
N PHE A 65 -7.76 2.58 -9.48
CA PHE A 65 -7.96 4.02 -9.43
C PHE A 65 -7.54 4.60 -8.08
N TRP A 66 -8.09 4.07 -6.97
CA TRP A 66 -7.86 4.62 -5.63
C TRP A 66 -6.46 4.33 -5.06
N CYS A 67 -5.83 3.20 -5.43
CA CYS A 67 -4.52 2.80 -4.89
C CYS A 67 -3.33 3.08 -5.83
N ASN A 68 -3.57 3.35 -7.10
CA ASN A 68 -2.49 3.49 -8.07
C ASN A 68 -2.64 4.75 -8.92
N ALA A 69 -3.67 4.83 -9.78
CA ALA A 69 -3.75 5.90 -10.76
C ALA A 69 -3.82 7.28 -10.10
N LEU A 70 -4.78 7.47 -9.19
CA LEU A 70 -4.96 8.75 -8.50
C LEU A 70 -3.78 9.08 -7.57
N PRO A 71 -3.38 8.24 -6.60
CA PRO A 71 -2.33 8.63 -5.67
C PRO A 71 -0.96 8.77 -6.36
N PHE A 72 -0.61 7.94 -7.33
CA PHE A 72 0.67 8.05 -8.02
C PHE A 72 0.77 9.35 -8.85
N ALA A 73 -0.31 9.73 -9.52
CA ALA A 73 -0.38 11.01 -10.21
C ALA A 73 -0.25 12.18 -9.22
N LEU A 74 -1.00 12.15 -8.12
CA LEU A 74 -0.97 13.19 -7.09
C LEU A 74 0.40 13.30 -6.41
N PHE A 75 1.10 12.19 -6.12
CA PHE A 75 2.46 12.23 -5.62
C PHE A 75 3.43 12.83 -6.63
N SER A 76 3.41 12.36 -7.87
CA SER A 76 4.31 12.86 -8.91
C SER A 76 4.07 14.35 -9.23
N LEU A 77 2.83 14.80 -9.22
CA LEU A 77 2.47 16.20 -9.38
C LEU A 77 2.83 17.04 -8.15
N GLY A 78 2.53 16.54 -6.94
CA GLY A 78 2.81 17.21 -5.68
C GLY A 78 4.30 17.41 -5.45
N GLN A 79 5.12 16.42 -5.78
CA GLN A 79 6.59 16.49 -5.63
C GLN A 79 7.27 17.44 -6.63
N ARG A 80 6.54 18.09 -7.53
CA ARG A 80 7.09 19.23 -8.29
C ARG A 80 7.31 20.46 -7.43
N THR A 81 6.58 20.60 -6.34
CA THR A 81 6.62 21.77 -5.43
C THR A 81 6.92 21.38 -3.99
N VAL A 82 6.89 20.10 -3.68
CA VAL A 82 7.11 19.57 -2.32
C VAL A 82 8.29 18.59 -2.38
N GLY A 83 9.31 18.83 -1.57
CA GLY A 83 10.47 17.93 -1.47
C GLY A 83 10.10 16.54 -0.95
N SER A 84 10.95 15.56 -1.25
CA SER A 84 10.75 14.14 -0.93
C SER A 84 10.51 13.89 0.58
N GLY A 85 11.23 14.59 1.44
CA GLY A 85 11.06 14.52 2.88
C GLY A 85 9.64 14.90 3.34
N LEU A 86 9.15 16.09 2.96
CA LEU A 86 7.80 16.54 3.33
C LEU A 86 6.70 15.66 2.69
N ALA A 87 6.93 15.14 1.49
CA ALA A 87 6.04 14.18 0.85
C ALA A 87 5.86 12.90 1.70
N GLY A 88 6.97 12.40 2.27
CA GLY A 88 6.94 11.28 3.21
C GLY A 88 6.12 11.55 4.47
N VAL A 89 6.26 12.76 5.06
CA VAL A 89 5.46 13.18 6.23
C VAL A 89 3.98 13.17 5.91
N LEU A 90 3.60 13.84 4.81
CA LEU A 90 2.20 13.97 4.40
C LEU A 90 1.59 12.60 4.07
N ASN A 91 2.36 11.71 3.44
CA ASN A 91 1.92 10.33 3.19
C ASN A 91 1.75 9.52 4.49
N ALA A 92 2.52 9.82 5.53
CA ALA A 92 2.35 9.16 6.84
C ALA A 92 1.03 9.51 7.55
N THR A 93 0.19 10.37 6.97
CA THR A 93 -1.21 10.54 7.40
C THR A 93 -2.13 9.40 6.97
N THR A 94 -1.71 8.53 6.03
CA THR A 94 -2.53 7.40 5.51
C THR A 94 -3.14 6.53 6.60
N PRO A 95 -2.43 6.11 7.67
CA PRO A 95 -3.04 5.32 8.73
C PRO A 95 -4.15 6.05 9.50
N LEU A 96 -4.05 7.38 9.63
CA LEU A 96 -5.10 8.19 10.27
C LEU A 96 -6.37 8.18 9.41
N TRP A 97 -6.23 8.37 8.10
CA TRP A 97 -7.34 8.26 7.14
C TRP A 97 -7.95 6.86 7.15
N SER A 98 -7.12 5.81 7.21
CA SER A 98 -7.61 4.42 7.29
C SER A 98 -8.41 4.17 8.57
N MET A 99 -7.98 4.73 9.69
CA MET A 99 -8.69 4.64 10.96
C MET A 99 -10.04 5.36 10.89
N LEU A 100 -10.06 6.61 10.42
CA LEU A 100 -11.30 7.40 10.27
C LEU A 100 -12.30 6.69 9.36
N LEU A 101 -11.83 6.15 8.24
CA LEU A 101 -12.66 5.41 7.30
C LEU A 101 -13.19 4.10 7.92
N GLY A 102 -12.33 3.37 8.64
CA GLY A 102 -12.72 2.14 9.36
C GLY A 102 -13.83 2.37 10.38
N LEU A 103 -13.76 3.50 11.11
CA LEU A 103 -14.80 3.92 12.03
C LEU A 103 -16.11 4.28 11.29
N ALA A 104 -15.99 5.11 10.24
CA ALA A 104 -17.15 5.55 9.45
C ALA A 104 -17.88 4.37 8.79
N LEU A 105 -17.16 3.33 8.37
CA LEU A 105 -17.70 2.12 7.75
C LEU A 105 -18.14 1.05 8.77
N GLY A 106 -17.93 1.26 10.07
CA GLY A 106 -18.23 0.30 11.12
C GLY A 106 -17.42 -0.99 11.06
N THR A 107 -16.31 -1.01 10.30
CA THR A 107 -15.40 -2.15 10.18
C THR A 107 -14.46 -2.26 11.38
N GLU A 108 -14.20 -1.14 12.05
CA GLU A 108 -13.49 -1.05 13.32
C GLU A 108 -14.52 -0.92 14.45
N ARG A 109 -14.86 -2.03 15.12
CA ARG A 109 -15.77 -2.05 16.28
C ARG A 109 -14.99 -1.66 17.53
N GLY A 110 -15.03 -0.38 17.87
CA GLY A 110 -14.42 0.16 19.08
C GLY A 110 -12.92 0.37 18.93
N LEU A 111 -12.48 1.61 18.76
CA LEU A 111 -11.08 1.97 18.86
C LEU A 111 -10.59 1.69 20.27
N ARG A 112 -9.75 0.67 20.43
CA ARG A 112 -9.03 0.53 21.69
C ARG A 112 -8.15 1.77 21.89
N PRO A 113 -8.22 2.46 23.03
CA PRO A 113 -7.47 3.69 23.27
C PRO A 113 -5.97 3.54 22.98
N VAL A 114 -5.40 2.36 23.26
CA VAL A 114 -3.99 2.02 22.99
C VAL A 114 -3.67 2.07 21.51
N ARG A 115 -4.56 1.56 20.63
CA ARG A 115 -4.36 1.59 19.17
C ARG A 115 -4.47 3.01 18.61
N ALA A 116 -5.50 3.73 19.05
CA ALA A 116 -5.66 5.15 18.68
C ALA A 116 -4.47 5.99 19.16
N GLY A 117 -4.06 5.81 20.42
CA GLY A 117 -2.88 6.46 20.99
C GLY A 117 -1.60 6.12 20.21
N GLY A 118 -1.41 4.86 19.82
CA GLY A 118 -0.27 4.42 19.01
C GLY A 118 -0.26 5.08 17.62
N LEU A 119 -1.40 5.21 16.96
CA LEU A 119 -1.51 5.89 15.67
C LEU A 119 -1.17 7.39 15.77
N LEU A 120 -1.74 8.07 16.77
CA LEU A 120 -1.45 9.49 17.03
C LEU A 120 0.01 9.72 17.42
N LEU A 121 0.57 8.84 18.25
CA LEU A 121 1.97 8.90 18.66
C LEU A 121 2.90 8.68 17.47
N GLY A 122 2.60 7.69 16.60
CA GLY A 122 3.35 7.45 15.38
C GLY A 122 3.34 8.67 14.46
N PHE A 123 2.18 9.30 14.27
CA PHE A 123 2.07 10.53 13.49
C PHE A 123 2.85 11.70 14.12
N ALA A 124 2.75 11.89 15.45
CA ALA A 124 3.51 12.91 16.16
C ALA A 124 5.03 12.72 15.97
N GLY A 125 5.51 11.47 16.04
CA GLY A 125 6.92 11.14 15.76
C GLY A 125 7.34 11.53 14.34
N VAL A 126 6.49 11.29 13.34
CA VAL A 126 6.75 11.73 11.96
C VAL A 126 6.85 13.26 11.87
N VAL A 127 5.92 13.98 12.49
CA VAL A 127 5.94 15.46 12.53
C VAL A 127 7.21 15.98 13.21
N VAL A 128 7.69 15.32 14.28
CA VAL A 128 8.95 15.67 14.96
C VAL A 128 10.14 15.44 14.05
N ILE A 129 10.22 14.31 13.30
CA ILE A 129 11.32 14.04 12.36
C ILE A 129 11.48 15.21 11.38
N PHE A 130 10.41 15.58 10.72
CA PHE A 130 10.46 16.51 9.60
C PHE A 130 10.30 17.98 9.99
N ALA A 131 9.78 18.28 11.20
CA ALA A 131 9.58 19.63 11.70
C ALA A 131 9.04 20.62 10.62
N PRO A 132 7.86 20.38 10.07
CA PRO A 132 7.34 21.15 8.93
C PRO A 132 7.23 22.65 9.22
N TRP A 133 7.20 23.05 10.49
CA TRP A 133 7.21 24.47 10.92
C TRP A 133 8.52 25.19 10.63
N GLN A 134 9.62 24.47 10.36
CA GLN A 134 10.90 25.08 9.97
C GLN A 134 10.96 25.45 8.49
N GLY A 135 10.08 24.89 7.67
CA GLY A 135 9.92 25.18 6.23
C GLY A 135 8.63 25.91 5.89
N ALA A 136 7.99 26.56 6.86
CA ALA A 136 6.67 27.17 6.71
C ALA A 136 6.67 28.34 5.69
N GLY A 137 6.41 28.02 4.43
CA GLY A 137 6.24 28.98 3.34
C GLY A 137 5.73 28.35 2.04
N GLN A 138 5.76 27.02 1.92
CA GLN A 138 5.44 26.32 0.68
C GLN A 138 4.34 25.25 0.80
N ALA A 139 3.43 25.38 1.78
CA ALA A 139 2.25 24.54 1.84
C ALA A 139 1.22 24.97 0.78
N GLY A 140 1.59 24.80 -0.49
CA GLY A 140 0.74 25.06 -1.62
C GLY A 140 -0.09 23.82 -2.02
N TRP A 141 -0.69 23.89 -3.20
CA TRP A 141 -1.51 22.82 -3.77
C TRP A 141 -0.81 21.45 -3.81
N GLY A 142 0.53 21.42 -3.92
CA GLY A 142 1.30 20.17 -3.92
C GLY A 142 1.19 19.39 -2.60
N ALA A 143 1.18 20.07 -1.47
CA ALA A 143 0.95 19.43 -0.16
C ALA A 143 -0.48 18.87 -0.06
N LEU A 144 -1.48 19.62 -0.52
CA LEU A 144 -2.87 19.14 -0.58
C LEU A 144 -3.01 17.92 -1.48
N ALA A 145 -2.33 17.90 -2.64
CA ALA A 145 -2.31 16.75 -3.54
C ALA A 145 -1.75 15.50 -2.84
N ILE A 146 -0.66 15.63 -2.09
CA ILE A 146 -0.04 14.51 -1.36
C ILE A 146 -0.96 14.01 -0.22
N VAL A 147 -1.61 14.91 0.53
CA VAL A 147 -2.59 14.51 1.55
C VAL A 147 -3.79 13.81 0.92
N ALA A 148 -4.28 14.28 -0.22
CA ALA A 148 -5.34 13.63 -0.98
C ALA A 148 -4.89 12.24 -1.49
N ALA A 149 -3.63 12.08 -1.90
CA ALA A 149 -3.05 10.78 -2.25
C ALA A 149 -3.04 9.83 -1.05
N ALA A 150 -2.65 10.31 0.13
CA ALA A 150 -2.67 9.52 1.37
C ALA A 150 -4.09 9.07 1.76
N ALA A 151 -5.08 9.95 1.64
CA ALA A 151 -6.49 9.61 1.85
C ALA A 151 -6.99 8.60 0.81
N SER A 152 -6.58 8.76 -0.45
CA SER A 152 -6.89 7.82 -1.54
C SER A 152 -6.39 6.41 -1.25
N TYR A 153 -5.17 6.26 -0.73
CA TYR A 153 -4.65 4.95 -0.29
C TYR A 153 -5.54 4.31 0.78
N ALA A 154 -5.99 5.08 1.76
CA ALA A 154 -6.87 4.56 2.81
C ALA A 154 -8.18 3.99 2.23
N VAL A 155 -8.81 4.73 1.31
CA VAL A 155 -10.01 4.26 0.58
C VAL A 155 -9.69 2.99 -0.21
N GLY A 156 -8.59 3.00 -0.95
CA GLY A 156 -8.18 1.86 -1.78
C GLY A 156 -7.90 0.60 -0.96
N PHE A 157 -7.18 0.70 0.16
CA PHE A 157 -6.88 -0.44 1.05
C PHE A 157 -8.15 -1.01 1.69
N ALA A 158 -9.05 -0.15 2.16
CA ALA A 158 -10.36 -0.59 2.68
C ALA A 158 -11.17 -1.30 1.59
N TYR A 159 -11.19 -0.75 0.36
CA TYR A 159 -11.87 -1.34 -0.77
C TYR A 159 -11.29 -2.70 -1.16
N MET A 160 -9.96 -2.81 -1.25
CA MET A 160 -9.26 -4.07 -1.55
C MET A 160 -9.59 -5.13 -0.50
N GLY A 161 -9.52 -4.78 0.80
CA GLY A 161 -9.86 -5.70 1.89
C GLY A 161 -11.29 -6.19 1.83
N ARG A 162 -12.25 -5.32 1.45
CA ARG A 162 -13.68 -5.67 1.42
C ARG A 162 -14.10 -6.47 0.17
N HIS A 163 -13.54 -6.16 -1.00
CA HIS A 163 -14.08 -6.66 -2.28
C HIS A 163 -13.17 -7.60 -3.05
N LEU A 164 -11.87 -7.63 -2.76
CA LEU A 164 -10.89 -8.41 -3.52
C LEU A 164 -10.22 -9.49 -2.68
N VAL A 165 -9.77 -9.16 -1.48
CA VAL A 165 -9.06 -10.09 -0.60
C VAL A 165 -10.03 -11.11 0.01
N GLY A 166 -9.59 -12.37 0.14
CA GLY A 166 -10.43 -13.45 0.73
C GLY A 166 -11.53 -13.99 -0.18
N ARG A 167 -11.56 -13.58 -1.48
CA ARG A 167 -12.57 -14.01 -2.46
C ARG A 167 -12.11 -15.16 -3.37
N GLY A 168 -11.20 -16.02 -2.90
CA GLY A 168 -10.72 -17.18 -3.65
C GLY A 168 -9.67 -16.86 -4.73
N HIS A 169 -9.18 -15.63 -4.81
CA HIS A 169 -8.14 -15.23 -5.76
C HIS A 169 -6.78 -15.11 -5.07
N ALA A 170 -5.73 -15.62 -5.73
CA ALA A 170 -4.36 -15.47 -5.23
C ALA A 170 -3.95 -13.97 -5.21
N THR A 171 -3.25 -13.55 -4.15
CA THR A 171 -2.81 -12.17 -3.98
C THR A 171 -1.91 -11.69 -5.13
N LEU A 172 -1.07 -12.58 -5.67
CA LEU A 172 -0.23 -12.28 -6.84
C LEU A 172 -1.09 -11.99 -8.08
N SER A 173 -2.16 -12.78 -8.32
CA SER A 173 -3.07 -12.57 -9.45
C SER A 173 -3.83 -11.25 -9.33
N LEU A 174 -4.28 -10.89 -8.11
CA LEU A 174 -4.98 -9.63 -7.86
C LEU A 174 -4.06 -8.43 -8.03
N SER A 175 -2.85 -8.47 -7.48
CA SER A 175 -1.88 -7.37 -7.61
C SER A 175 -1.44 -7.16 -9.06
N SER A 176 -1.25 -8.24 -9.82
CA SER A 176 -0.94 -8.16 -11.27
C SER A 176 -2.08 -7.53 -12.05
N ALA A 177 -3.31 -7.99 -11.83
CA ALA A 177 -4.51 -7.44 -12.49
C ALA A 177 -4.70 -5.95 -12.14
N GLN A 178 -4.48 -5.58 -10.87
CA GLN A 178 -4.60 -4.19 -10.42
C GLN A 178 -3.57 -3.28 -11.08
N LEU A 179 -2.29 -3.68 -11.18
CA LEU A 179 -1.29 -2.87 -11.87
C LEU A 179 -1.51 -2.80 -13.38
N LEU A 180 -2.05 -3.84 -14.00
CA LEU A 180 -2.52 -3.79 -15.40
C LEU A 180 -3.63 -2.74 -15.57
N ALA A 181 -4.66 -2.79 -14.72
CA ALA A 181 -5.75 -1.81 -14.76
C ALA A 181 -5.21 -0.38 -14.49
N ALA A 182 -4.27 -0.24 -13.55
CA ALA A 182 -3.62 1.03 -13.27
C ALA A 182 -2.83 1.54 -14.49
N THR A 183 -2.13 0.66 -15.21
CA THR A 183 -1.42 1.03 -16.45
C THR A 183 -2.38 1.55 -17.51
N VAL A 184 -3.55 0.93 -17.66
CA VAL A 184 -4.59 1.41 -18.59
C VAL A 184 -5.10 2.78 -18.14
N LEU A 185 -5.51 2.93 -16.87
CA LEU A 185 -6.03 4.19 -16.34
C LEU A 185 -5.03 5.34 -16.45
N THR A 186 -3.77 5.10 -16.09
CA THR A 186 -2.73 6.11 -16.16
C THR A 186 -2.30 6.39 -17.60
N GLY A 187 -2.30 5.37 -18.45
CA GLY A 187 -2.04 5.52 -19.89
C GLY A 187 -3.00 6.48 -20.57
N LEU A 188 -4.28 6.48 -20.18
CA LEU A 188 -5.28 7.43 -20.68
C LEU A 188 -4.98 8.88 -20.28
N SER A 189 -4.19 9.11 -19.24
CA SER A 189 -3.79 10.46 -18.81
C SER A 189 -2.54 10.98 -19.52
N LEU A 190 -1.82 10.16 -20.29
CA LEU A 190 -0.57 10.57 -20.99
C LEU A 190 -0.72 11.81 -21.89
N PRO A 191 -1.82 11.99 -22.66
CA PRO A 191 -1.98 13.19 -23.47
C PRO A 191 -1.97 14.50 -22.66
N LEU A 192 -2.30 14.42 -21.37
CA LEU A 192 -2.30 15.54 -20.43
C LEU A 192 -0.92 15.79 -19.80
N GLY A 193 0.05 14.89 -20.02
CA GLY A 193 1.31 14.80 -19.28
C GLY A 193 2.35 15.87 -19.58
N GLY A 194 2.15 16.69 -20.58
CA GLY A 194 3.12 17.70 -21.00
C GLY A 194 4.40 17.09 -21.62
N ARG A 195 5.35 17.95 -22.00
CA ARG A 195 6.66 17.52 -22.53
C ARG A 195 7.57 17.08 -21.38
N PRO A 196 8.41 16.06 -21.59
CA PRO A 196 9.46 15.72 -20.62
C PRO A 196 10.45 16.89 -20.48
N PRO A 197 11.18 16.97 -19.35
CA PRO A 197 12.30 17.90 -19.23
C PRO A 197 13.28 17.71 -20.38
N ALA A 198 13.92 18.80 -20.82
CA ALA A 198 14.83 18.81 -21.98
C ALA A 198 16.15 18.02 -21.74
N HIS A 199 16.37 17.49 -20.55
CA HIS A 199 17.60 16.82 -20.17
C HIS A 199 17.39 15.31 -20.12
N ASN A 200 18.11 14.58 -20.97
CA ASN A 200 18.27 13.12 -20.84
C ASN A 200 19.14 12.83 -19.62
N ALA A 201 18.52 12.53 -18.48
CA ALA A 201 19.22 12.13 -17.27
C ALA A 201 19.18 10.59 -17.15
N PRO A 202 20.26 9.86 -17.47
CA PRO A 202 20.28 8.39 -17.36
C PRO A 202 19.91 7.90 -15.96
N ALA A 203 20.33 8.62 -14.94
CA ALA A 203 19.96 8.35 -13.54
C ALA A 203 18.44 8.38 -13.32
N GLY A 204 17.71 9.27 -13.98
CA GLY A 204 16.24 9.34 -13.91
C GLY A 204 15.56 8.14 -14.56
N LEU A 205 16.11 7.60 -15.65
CA LEU A 205 15.61 6.39 -16.29
C LEU A 205 15.87 5.15 -15.43
N ILE A 206 17.04 5.05 -14.79
CA ILE A 206 17.33 3.98 -13.83
C ILE A 206 16.39 4.09 -12.63
N ALA A 207 16.17 5.31 -12.12
CA ALA A 207 15.28 5.55 -11.00
C ALA A 207 13.84 5.08 -11.29
N VAL A 208 13.30 5.33 -12.48
CA VAL A 208 11.95 4.88 -12.83
C VAL A 208 11.85 3.36 -12.96
N VAL A 209 12.93 2.69 -13.39
CA VAL A 209 12.99 1.22 -13.43
C VAL A 209 12.95 0.65 -12.01
N ILE A 210 13.76 1.18 -11.10
CA ILE A 210 13.75 0.76 -9.68
C ILE A 210 12.39 1.05 -9.04
N LEU A 211 11.84 2.23 -9.29
CA LEU A 211 10.52 2.64 -8.81
C LEU A 211 9.41 1.70 -9.29
N GLY A 212 9.45 1.30 -10.56
CA GLY A 212 8.44 0.43 -11.16
C GLY A 212 8.54 -1.01 -10.68
N ILE A 213 9.71 -1.60 -10.72
CA ILE A 213 9.91 -3.01 -10.37
C ILE A 213 9.76 -3.22 -8.86
N PHE A 214 10.58 -2.55 -8.06
CA PHE A 214 10.70 -2.80 -6.62
C PHE A 214 9.67 -2.00 -5.83
N ALA A 215 9.66 -0.68 -5.97
CA ALA A 215 8.81 0.19 -5.17
C ALA A 215 7.34 0.25 -5.66
N THR A 216 6.99 -0.42 -6.75
CA THR A 216 5.60 -0.56 -7.23
C THR A 216 5.21 -2.02 -7.36
N GLY A 217 5.85 -2.81 -8.22
CA GLY A 217 5.48 -4.22 -8.47
C GLY A 217 5.53 -5.05 -7.19
N ILE A 218 6.73 -5.20 -6.62
CA ILE A 218 6.92 -6.04 -5.43
C ILE A 218 6.13 -5.49 -4.23
N THR A 219 6.12 -4.17 -4.02
CA THR A 219 5.39 -3.58 -2.89
C THR A 219 3.89 -3.82 -2.96
N PHE A 220 3.27 -3.74 -4.15
CA PHE A 220 1.84 -4.02 -4.28
C PHE A 220 1.51 -5.48 -4.02
N HIS A 221 2.34 -6.41 -4.43
CA HIS A 221 2.18 -7.81 -4.05
C HIS A 221 2.27 -8.01 -2.53
N LEU A 222 3.28 -7.41 -1.88
CA LEU A 222 3.43 -7.45 -0.43
C LEU A 222 2.26 -6.79 0.30
N THR A 223 1.74 -5.67 -0.22
CA THR A 223 0.57 -4.97 0.33
C THR A 223 -0.66 -5.89 0.33
N TYR A 224 -0.95 -6.56 -0.79
CA TYR A 224 -2.04 -7.53 -0.85
C TYR A 224 -1.88 -8.67 0.16
N ARG A 225 -0.66 -9.16 0.34
CA ARG A 225 -0.37 -10.20 1.35
C ARG A 225 -0.63 -9.70 2.76
N ILE A 226 -0.25 -8.47 3.08
CA ILE A 226 -0.47 -7.89 4.41
C ILE A 226 -1.96 -7.61 4.63
N ILE A 227 -2.68 -7.07 3.63
CA ILE A 227 -4.13 -6.86 3.74
C ILE A 227 -4.84 -8.20 3.97
N ALA A 228 -4.41 -9.27 3.30
CA ALA A 228 -4.99 -10.60 3.46
C ALA A 228 -4.71 -11.21 4.86
N ALA A 229 -3.53 -10.97 5.41
CA ALA A 229 -3.11 -11.57 6.68
C ALA A 229 -3.50 -10.72 7.90
N GLU A 230 -3.47 -9.40 7.78
CA GLU A 230 -3.53 -8.49 8.93
C GLU A 230 -4.62 -7.38 8.77
N GLY A 231 -5.25 -7.29 7.60
CA GLY A 231 -6.28 -6.29 7.28
C GLY A 231 -5.73 -4.96 6.75
N ALA A 232 -6.65 -4.14 6.23
CA ALA A 232 -6.33 -2.89 5.53
C ALA A 232 -5.66 -1.84 6.42
N THR A 233 -6.16 -1.65 7.64
CA THR A 233 -5.60 -0.66 8.58
C THR A 233 -4.18 -1.01 9.00
N ASN A 234 -3.88 -2.31 9.23
CA ASN A 234 -2.52 -2.75 9.55
C ASN A 234 -1.57 -2.60 8.36
N ALA A 235 -2.04 -2.80 7.13
CA ALA A 235 -1.26 -2.51 5.93
C ALA A 235 -0.91 -1.03 5.84
N ALA A 236 -1.85 -0.13 6.16
CA ALA A 236 -1.63 1.31 6.17
C ALA A 236 -0.58 1.76 7.21
N THR A 237 -0.47 1.08 8.38
CA THR A 237 0.50 1.45 9.43
C THR A 237 1.97 1.30 9.00
N VAL A 238 2.24 0.57 7.91
CA VAL A 238 3.57 0.54 7.29
C VAL A 238 4.00 1.94 6.86
N GLY A 239 3.05 2.81 6.51
CA GLY A 239 3.28 4.20 6.14
C GLY A 239 4.07 5.00 7.18
N TYR A 240 3.95 4.68 8.47
CA TYR A 240 4.74 5.33 9.51
C TYR A 240 6.23 4.94 9.53
N LEU A 241 6.57 3.81 8.95
CA LEU A 241 7.98 3.39 8.85
C LEU A 241 8.70 4.04 7.67
N LEU A 242 7.97 4.61 6.72
CA LEU A 242 8.56 5.24 5.54
C LEU A 242 9.49 6.41 5.90
N PRO A 243 9.08 7.36 6.78
CA PRO A 243 9.96 8.43 7.21
C PRO A 243 11.23 7.93 7.91
N VAL A 244 11.11 6.85 8.70
CA VAL A 244 12.28 6.22 9.36
C VAL A 244 13.26 5.71 8.32
N VAL A 245 12.75 5.02 7.29
CA VAL A 245 13.58 4.49 6.19
C VAL A 245 14.19 5.63 5.38
N SER A 246 13.41 6.67 5.06
CA SER A 246 13.92 7.84 4.32
C SER A 246 15.04 8.54 5.07
N LEU A 247 14.90 8.70 6.41
CA LEU A 247 15.93 9.30 7.25
C LEU A 247 17.22 8.47 7.27
N VAL A 248 17.10 7.16 7.45
CA VAL A 248 18.25 6.25 7.44
C VAL A 248 18.95 6.26 6.08
N LEU A 249 18.18 6.24 4.97
CA LEU A 249 18.75 6.30 3.63
C LEU A 249 19.41 7.66 3.33
N GLY A 250 18.83 8.77 3.80
CA GLY A 250 19.44 10.10 3.71
C GLY A 250 20.79 10.15 4.41
N PHE A 251 20.86 9.64 5.64
CA PHE A 251 22.11 9.57 6.39
C PHE A 251 23.16 8.66 5.73
N VAL A 252 22.79 7.44 5.31
CA VAL A 252 23.74 6.43 4.80
C VAL A 252 24.15 6.69 3.35
N VAL A 253 23.24 7.22 2.50
CA VAL A 253 23.45 7.32 1.04
C VAL A 253 23.80 8.75 0.62
N LEU A 254 23.28 9.76 1.31
CA LEU A 254 23.43 11.17 0.96
C LEU A 254 24.34 11.92 1.95
N ASP A 255 24.96 11.24 2.93
CA ASP A 255 25.78 11.83 3.99
C ASP A 255 25.07 12.99 4.72
N GLU A 256 23.74 12.93 4.83
CA GLU A 256 22.96 13.97 5.51
C GLU A 256 23.23 13.93 7.04
N PRO A 257 23.34 15.11 7.70
CA PRO A 257 23.62 15.13 9.13
C PRO A 257 22.47 14.53 9.94
N PHE A 258 22.79 13.53 10.79
CA PHE A 258 21.83 12.90 11.68
C PHE A 258 21.50 13.80 12.86
N SER A 259 20.34 14.42 12.87
CA SER A 259 19.96 15.33 13.96
C SER A 259 19.40 14.56 15.17
N PRO A 260 19.71 14.99 16.43
CA PRO A 260 19.14 14.38 17.64
C PRO A 260 17.60 14.39 17.63
N ARG A 261 17.01 15.43 17.05
CA ARG A 261 15.55 15.55 16.87
C ARG A 261 15.00 14.42 15.99
N ALA A 262 15.67 14.14 14.87
CA ALA A 262 15.26 13.07 13.97
C ALA A 262 15.35 11.70 14.66
N ALA A 263 16.41 11.49 15.48
CA ALA A 263 16.55 10.28 16.30
C ALA A 263 15.39 10.14 17.31
N ALA A 264 15.05 11.21 18.03
CA ALA A 264 13.93 11.22 18.97
C ALA A 264 12.59 10.92 18.28
N GLY A 265 12.32 11.57 17.14
CA GLY A 265 11.12 11.32 16.36
C GLY A 265 11.04 9.89 15.84
N MET A 266 12.16 9.29 15.42
CA MET A 266 12.22 7.88 15.00
C MET A 266 11.84 6.93 16.15
N VAL A 267 12.34 7.16 17.36
CA VAL A 267 11.97 6.36 18.55
C VAL A 267 10.47 6.48 18.81
N ILE A 268 9.91 7.69 18.75
CA ILE A 268 8.46 7.93 18.94
C ILE A 268 7.64 7.16 17.89
N VAL A 269 8.05 7.19 16.62
CA VAL A 269 7.38 6.41 15.54
C VAL A 269 7.40 4.92 15.85
N LEU A 270 8.56 4.37 16.21
CA LEU A 270 8.70 2.94 16.49
C LEU A 270 7.85 2.50 17.70
N VAL A 271 7.79 3.31 18.76
CA VAL A 271 6.91 3.07 19.90
C VAL A 271 5.43 3.10 19.47
N GLY A 272 5.01 4.12 18.71
CA GLY A 272 3.65 4.23 18.18
C GLY A 272 3.25 3.02 17.35
N VAL A 273 4.10 2.58 16.42
CA VAL A 273 3.89 1.36 15.61
C VAL A 273 3.82 0.11 16.49
N GLY A 274 4.70 0.00 17.50
CA GLY A 274 4.67 -1.10 18.47
C GLY A 274 3.36 -1.18 19.25
N MET A 275 2.79 -0.03 19.64
CA MET A 275 1.49 0.04 20.33
C MET A 275 0.34 -0.42 19.43
N THR A 276 0.34 -0.06 18.14
CA THR A 276 -0.71 -0.48 17.19
C THR A 276 -0.71 -1.98 16.93
N ARG A 277 0.43 -2.65 17.11
CA ARG A 277 0.62 -4.08 16.83
C ARG A 277 0.37 -5.00 18.02
N ARG A 278 0.19 -4.49 19.22
CA ARG A 278 -0.11 -5.32 20.38
C ARG A 278 -1.44 -6.03 20.18
N ARG A 279 -1.38 -7.32 19.81
CA ARG A 279 -2.52 -8.23 19.86
C ARG A 279 -2.92 -8.39 21.33
N SER A 280 -4.21 -8.23 21.64
CA SER A 280 -4.69 -8.69 22.95
C SER A 280 -4.84 -10.21 22.96
N PRO A 281 -4.68 -10.85 24.14
CA PRO A 281 -4.91 -12.28 24.29
C PRO A 281 -6.32 -12.75 23.84
N GLY A 282 -7.29 -11.85 23.67
CA GLY A 282 -8.65 -12.14 23.19
C GLY A 282 -8.86 -12.05 21.68
N ASP A 283 -7.84 -11.68 20.89
CA ASP A 283 -7.93 -11.60 19.42
C ASP A 283 -7.42 -12.87 18.70
N ALA A 284 -7.08 -13.91 19.44
CA ALA A 284 -6.85 -15.24 18.88
C ALA A 284 -8.21 -15.83 18.48
N GLY A 285 -8.67 -15.50 17.26
CA GLY A 285 -9.70 -16.28 16.60
C GLY A 285 -9.25 -17.75 16.52
N PRO A 286 -10.18 -18.70 16.37
CA PRO A 286 -9.83 -20.12 16.27
C PRO A 286 -8.72 -20.29 15.21
N PRO A 287 -7.73 -21.17 15.45
CA PRO A 287 -6.66 -21.41 14.49
C PRO A 287 -7.29 -21.76 13.13
N ALA A 288 -6.81 -21.12 12.07
CA ALA A 288 -7.23 -21.47 10.73
C ALA A 288 -6.96 -22.97 10.51
N PRO A 289 -7.90 -23.73 9.94
CA PRO A 289 -7.69 -25.15 9.65
C PRO A 289 -6.42 -25.28 8.79
N PRO A 290 -5.62 -26.35 9.01
CA PRO A 290 -4.41 -26.61 8.24
C PRO A 290 -4.75 -26.61 6.74
N VAL A 291 -3.96 -25.92 5.95
CA VAL A 291 -4.15 -25.76 4.49
C VAL A 291 -4.02 -27.09 3.73
N ASP A 292 -3.56 -28.14 4.40
CA ASP A 292 -3.27 -29.49 3.86
C ASP A 292 -4.17 -30.58 4.43
N ALA A 293 -5.29 -30.29 5.08
CA ALA A 293 -6.24 -31.34 5.47
C ALA A 293 -6.90 -31.89 4.18
N PRO A 294 -6.75 -33.21 3.89
CA PRO A 294 -7.49 -33.83 2.79
C PRO A 294 -9.00 -33.61 3.03
N ALA A 295 -9.71 -33.24 1.98
CA ALA A 295 -11.16 -33.10 2.04
C ALA A 295 -11.75 -34.43 2.57
N GLU A 296 -12.34 -34.40 3.77
CA GLU A 296 -13.09 -35.51 4.29
C GLU A 296 -14.19 -35.86 3.26
N ALA A 297 -14.11 -37.08 2.76
CA ALA A 297 -15.13 -37.62 1.88
C ALA A 297 -16.49 -37.57 2.60
N PRO A 298 -17.58 -37.21 1.92
CA PRO A 298 -18.89 -37.15 2.54
C PRO A 298 -19.24 -38.55 3.09
N THR A 299 -19.39 -38.66 4.39
CA THR A 299 -19.91 -39.83 5.04
C THR A 299 -21.31 -40.11 4.49
N ARG A 300 -21.43 -41.18 3.71
CA ARG A 300 -22.73 -41.73 3.33
C ARG A 300 -23.47 -42.07 4.62
N SER A 301 -24.48 -41.30 4.98
CA SER A 301 -25.47 -41.69 5.96
C SER A 301 -26.18 -42.92 5.43
N GLY A 302 -25.88 -44.05 6.05
CA GLY A 302 -26.57 -45.32 5.76
C GLY A 302 -28.08 -45.15 5.96
N SER A 303 -28.83 -45.43 4.92
CA SER A 303 -30.24 -45.69 5.00
C SER A 303 -30.42 -46.99 5.85
N GLU A 304 -30.82 -46.84 7.09
CA GLU A 304 -31.39 -47.95 7.83
C GLU A 304 -32.75 -48.36 7.22
N GLU A 305 -32.73 -49.46 6.49
CA GLU A 305 -33.93 -50.21 6.13
C GLU A 305 -34.62 -50.71 7.38
N HIS A 306 -35.83 -50.27 7.58
CA HIS A 306 -36.73 -50.85 8.56
C HIS A 306 -37.45 -52.03 7.90
N PRO A 307 -37.29 -53.29 8.39
CA PRO A 307 -38.09 -54.41 7.92
C PRO A 307 -39.46 -54.47 8.61
N GLY A 308 -40.49 -54.52 7.84
CA GLY A 308 -41.75 -55.17 7.99
C GLY A 308 -42.53 -55.12 9.32
N GLN A 309 -43.74 -54.58 9.21
CA GLN A 309 -44.87 -55.12 9.94
C GLN A 309 -46.04 -55.28 8.98
N ILE A 310 -46.31 -56.56 8.64
CA ILE A 310 -47.55 -57.05 8.14
C ILE A 310 -48.43 -57.30 9.34
N VAL A 311 -49.62 -56.66 9.43
CA VAL A 311 -50.81 -57.23 10.13
C VAL A 311 -52.06 -56.69 9.48
N ARG A 312 -52.84 -57.63 8.84
CA ARG A 312 -54.28 -57.72 8.58
C ARG A 312 -55.02 -56.47 8.09
#